data_2d74f5429ebc16605b2c81576efb7046
#
_entry.id   2d74f5429ebc16605b2c81576efb7046
#
_cell.length_a   1.000
_cell.length_b   1.000
_cell.length_c   1.000
_cell.angle_alpha   90.00
_cell.angle_beta   90.00
_cell.angle_gamma   90.00
#
_symmetry.space_group_name_H-M   'P 1'
#
loop_
_entity.id
_entity.type
_entity.pdbx_description
1 polymer ?
#
loop_
_entity_poly.entity_id
_entity_poly.type
_entity_poly.pdbx_seq_one_letter_code
_entity_poly.pdbx_strand_id
1 'polypeptide(L)'
;ARSLASGRQYTLAVVMPRFAQGEYWADFDAGIVRAEAEARRYNISVRKFFFDQYDRASFEKLLAELRDETFDGAVIATLFAEMVTPFARELDERGIPYVFVDSNIPECNQLAYFGTSSFDAGVVAARLLSDRLDPGSDIVVGNIIHRGDGGSNQCRSREEGFRSYLREKGFRGKLHYAALRLDDEGYNREVLDE
;
A
#
# COMPACT_ATOMS: atom_id res chain seq x y z
N ALA A 1 10.27 8.52 -27.58
CA ALA A 1 10.70 8.65 -29.00
C ALA A 1 10.51 7.34 -29.78
N ARG A 2 10.86 6.15 -29.25
CA ARG A 2 10.71 4.87 -29.98
C ARG A 2 9.26 4.43 -30.22
N SER A 3 8.32 4.69 -29.30
CA SER A 3 6.91 4.29 -29.47
C SER A 3 6.20 5.04 -30.60
N LEU A 4 6.48 6.34 -30.75
CA LEU A 4 5.92 7.16 -31.83
C LEU A 4 6.45 6.74 -33.20
N ALA A 5 7.71 6.27 -33.28
CA ALA A 5 8.31 5.83 -34.54
C ALA A 5 7.84 4.44 -34.98
N SER A 6 7.40 3.57 -34.06
CA SER A 6 6.97 2.20 -34.34
C SER A 6 5.47 2.04 -34.53
N GLY A 7 4.66 3.07 -34.21
CA GLY A 7 3.19 2.97 -34.20
C GLY A 7 2.62 1.97 -33.17
N ARG A 8 3.47 1.38 -32.33
CA ARG A 8 3.07 0.38 -31.32
C ARG A 8 2.28 1.06 -30.22
N GLN A 9 1.12 0.50 -29.90
CA GLN A 9 0.34 0.87 -28.74
C GLN A 9 0.82 0.08 -27.51
N TYR A 10 0.96 0.75 -26.39
CA TYR A 10 1.29 0.14 -25.10
C TYR A 10 0.11 0.21 -24.16
N THR A 11 -0.12 -0.82 -23.37
CA THR A 11 -1.17 -0.89 -22.37
C THR A 11 -0.55 -1.05 -20.99
N LEU A 12 -0.91 -0.16 -20.06
CA LEU A 12 -0.52 -0.28 -18.66
C LEU A 12 -1.71 -0.77 -17.82
N ALA A 13 -1.47 -1.82 -17.04
CA ALA A 13 -2.42 -2.29 -16.04
C ALA A 13 -2.25 -1.46 -14.75
N VAL A 14 -3.32 -0.92 -14.19
CA VAL A 14 -3.33 -0.28 -12.87
C VAL A 14 -4.20 -1.12 -11.95
N VAL A 15 -3.56 -1.74 -10.97
CA VAL A 15 -4.19 -2.63 -9.98
C VAL A 15 -4.32 -1.88 -8.67
N MET A 16 -5.54 -1.55 -8.28
CA MET A 16 -5.82 -0.69 -7.13
C MET A 16 -7.12 -1.08 -6.41
N PRO A 17 -7.28 -0.71 -5.14
CA PRO A 17 -8.53 -0.90 -4.44
C PRO A 17 -9.71 -0.16 -5.08
N ARG A 18 -10.92 -0.71 -4.90
CA ARG A 18 -12.17 0.05 -5.08
C ARG A 18 -12.22 1.17 -4.05
N PHE A 19 -12.83 2.28 -4.41
CA PHE A 19 -12.90 3.45 -3.54
C PHE A 19 -14.24 4.17 -3.70
N ALA A 20 -14.63 4.92 -2.66
CA ALA A 20 -15.68 5.93 -2.73
C ALA A 20 -15.08 7.33 -2.91
N GLN A 21 -15.90 8.28 -3.32
CA GLN A 21 -15.46 9.67 -3.46
C GLN A 21 -15.04 10.24 -2.10
N GLY A 22 -13.87 10.89 -2.06
CA GLY A 22 -13.28 11.46 -0.85
C GLY A 22 -12.35 10.50 -0.10
N GLU A 23 -12.22 9.26 -0.54
CA GLU A 23 -11.22 8.33 0.00
C GLU A 23 -9.84 8.52 -0.67
N TYR A 24 -8.79 8.04 0.00
CA TYR A 24 -7.40 8.10 -0.46
C TYR A 24 -7.22 7.64 -1.92
N TRP A 25 -7.85 6.53 -2.30
CA TRP A 25 -7.73 5.96 -3.64
C TRP A 25 -8.45 6.78 -4.72
N ALA A 26 -9.40 7.65 -4.36
CA ALA A 26 -10.03 8.58 -5.30
C ALA A 26 -9.03 9.60 -5.82
N ASP A 27 -8.16 10.15 -4.97
CA ASP A 27 -7.11 11.09 -5.37
C ASP A 27 -6.04 10.42 -6.22
N PHE A 28 -5.69 9.17 -5.89
CA PHE A 28 -4.80 8.36 -6.71
C PHE A 28 -5.39 8.12 -8.10
N ASP A 29 -6.65 7.72 -8.19
CA ASP A 29 -7.35 7.50 -9.47
C ASP A 29 -7.42 8.78 -10.31
N ALA A 30 -7.69 9.93 -9.70
CA ALA A 30 -7.65 11.22 -10.38
C ALA A 30 -6.27 11.54 -10.95
N GLY A 31 -5.20 11.13 -10.26
CA GLY A 31 -3.83 11.20 -10.77
C GLY A 31 -3.61 10.31 -12.00
N ILE A 32 -4.11 9.07 -11.96
CA ILE A 32 -4.04 8.12 -13.09
C ILE A 32 -4.79 8.66 -14.30
N VAL A 33 -5.99 9.24 -14.12
CA VAL A 33 -6.77 9.84 -15.21
C VAL A 33 -5.98 10.97 -15.90
N ARG A 34 -5.35 11.84 -15.13
CA ARG A 34 -4.50 12.91 -15.68
C ARG A 34 -3.29 12.35 -16.43
N ALA A 35 -2.60 11.38 -15.83
CA ALA A 35 -1.44 10.73 -16.44
C ALA A 35 -1.82 10.01 -17.75
N GLU A 36 -2.97 9.32 -17.80
CA GLU A 36 -3.47 8.69 -19.03
C GLU A 36 -3.72 9.70 -20.13
N ALA A 37 -4.36 10.84 -19.82
CA ALA A 37 -4.61 11.89 -20.80
C ALA A 37 -3.31 12.41 -21.45
N GLU A 38 -2.25 12.54 -20.65
CA GLU A 38 -0.93 12.93 -21.17
C GLU A 38 -0.23 11.79 -21.92
N ALA A 39 -0.39 10.55 -21.48
CA ALA A 39 0.28 9.38 -22.04
C ALA A 39 -0.29 8.97 -23.41
N ARG A 40 -1.53 9.32 -23.73
CA ARG A 40 -2.16 9.07 -25.05
C ARG A 40 -1.33 9.59 -26.24
N ARG A 41 -0.66 10.72 -26.08
CA ARG A 41 0.25 11.27 -27.12
C ARG A 41 1.46 10.38 -27.40
N TYR A 42 1.74 9.42 -26.54
CA TYR A 42 2.81 8.43 -26.70
C TYR A 42 2.30 7.04 -27.05
N ASN A 43 1.03 6.92 -27.48
CA ASN A 43 0.34 5.67 -27.73
C ASN A 43 0.29 4.73 -26.51
N ILE A 44 0.10 5.30 -25.33
CA ILE A 44 -0.06 4.56 -24.08
C ILE A 44 -1.51 4.67 -23.62
N SER A 45 -2.14 3.54 -23.36
CA SER A 45 -3.45 3.41 -22.74
C SER A 45 -3.35 2.80 -21.35
N VAL A 46 -4.33 3.06 -20.51
CA VAL A 46 -4.41 2.53 -19.14
C VAL A 46 -5.66 1.66 -19.01
N ARG A 47 -5.49 0.48 -18.43
CA ARG A 47 -6.60 -0.39 -18.01
C ARG A 47 -6.56 -0.51 -16.49
N LYS A 48 -7.68 -0.19 -15.84
CA LYS A 48 -7.80 -0.23 -14.38
C LYS A 48 -8.45 -1.54 -13.94
N PHE A 49 -7.88 -2.13 -12.91
CA PHE A 49 -8.33 -3.37 -12.31
C PHE A 49 -8.54 -3.13 -10.81
N PHE A 50 -9.73 -3.43 -10.33
CA PHE A 50 -10.14 -3.07 -8.98
C PHE A 50 -10.40 -4.29 -8.12
N PHE A 51 -9.93 -4.25 -6.87
CA PHE A 51 -10.23 -5.24 -5.83
C PHE A 51 -10.82 -4.59 -4.59
N ASP A 52 -11.44 -5.38 -3.73
CA ASP A 52 -11.85 -4.94 -2.40
C ASP A 52 -10.66 -5.02 -1.45
N GLN A 53 -10.27 -3.88 -0.85
CA GLN A 53 -9.12 -3.81 0.07
C GLN A 53 -9.34 -4.56 1.38
N TYR A 54 -10.59 -4.93 1.70
CA TYR A 54 -10.96 -5.68 2.90
C TYR A 54 -11.23 -7.15 2.61
N ASP A 55 -11.24 -7.57 1.35
CA ASP A 55 -11.51 -8.93 0.91
C ASP A 55 -10.33 -9.52 0.14
N ARG A 56 -9.58 -10.38 0.83
CA ARG A 56 -8.46 -11.13 0.26
C ARG A 56 -8.86 -11.99 -0.95
N ALA A 57 -10.05 -12.60 -0.92
CA ALA A 57 -10.53 -13.42 -2.03
C ALA A 57 -10.83 -12.61 -3.28
N SER A 58 -11.29 -11.36 -3.11
CA SER A 58 -11.44 -10.40 -4.21
C SER A 58 -10.11 -10.14 -4.92
N PHE A 59 -9.02 -9.97 -4.17
CA PHE A 59 -7.69 -9.75 -4.73
C PHE A 59 -7.14 -11.02 -5.41
N GLU A 60 -7.30 -12.18 -4.80
CA GLU A 60 -6.90 -13.46 -5.38
C GLU A 60 -7.58 -13.71 -6.73
N LYS A 61 -8.89 -13.46 -6.81
CA LYS A 61 -9.65 -13.55 -8.05
C LYS A 61 -9.10 -12.60 -9.11
N LEU A 62 -8.82 -11.35 -8.73
CA LEU A 62 -8.26 -10.36 -9.65
C LEU A 62 -6.89 -10.79 -10.19
N LEU A 63 -6.01 -11.34 -9.34
CA LEU A 63 -4.70 -11.83 -9.79
C LEU A 63 -4.85 -13.00 -10.78
N ALA A 64 -5.84 -13.87 -10.59
CA ALA A 64 -6.15 -14.93 -11.55
C ALA A 64 -6.59 -14.34 -12.91
N GLU A 65 -7.47 -13.35 -12.92
CA GLU A 65 -7.88 -12.64 -14.15
C GLU A 65 -6.68 -11.97 -14.85
N LEU A 66 -5.77 -11.33 -14.10
CA LEU A 66 -4.61 -10.63 -14.65
C LEU A 66 -3.59 -11.57 -15.32
N ARG A 67 -3.55 -12.85 -14.96
CA ARG A 67 -2.69 -13.85 -15.62
C ARG A 67 -3.09 -14.09 -17.09
N ASP A 68 -4.37 -13.98 -17.37
CA ASP A 68 -4.93 -14.16 -18.72
C ASP A 68 -4.93 -12.86 -19.54
N GLU A 69 -4.61 -11.73 -18.91
CA GLU A 69 -4.58 -10.43 -19.54
C GLU A 69 -3.23 -10.11 -20.18
N THR A 70 -3.29 -9.29 -21.22
CA THR A 70 -2.09 -8.78 -21.91
C THR A 70 -1.91 -7.30 -21.62
N PHE A 71 -0.74 -6.94 -21.11
CA PHE A 71 -0.32 -5.56 -20.86
C PHE A 71 1.21 -5.45 -20.92
N ASP A 72 1.72 -4.26 -21.15
CA ASP A 72 3.16 -4.00 -21.36
C ASP A 72 3.86 -3.52 -20.08
N GLY A 73 3.12 -3.20 -19.04
CA GLY A 73 3.63 -2.78 -17.73
C GLY A 73 2.52 -2.69 -16.71
N ALA A 74 2.87 -2.67 -15.43
CA ALA A 74 1.89 -2.62 -14.35
C ALA A 74 2.22 -1.59 -13.27
N VAL A 75 1.17 -0.97 -12.71
CA VAL A 75 1.18 -0.18 -11.48
C VAL A 75 0.36 -0.93 -10.46
N ILE A 76 0.94 -1.34 -9.34
CA ILE A 76 0.33 -2.28 -8.42
C ILE A 76 0.28 -1.70 -7.01
N ALA A 77 -0.91 -1.59 -6.44
CA ALA A 77 -1.12 -1.34 -5.02
C ALA A 77 -0.85 -2.62 -4.22
N THR A 78 0.05 -2.54 -3.24
CA THR A 78 0.66 -3.71 -2.58
C THR A 78 0.08 -3.99 -1.19
N LEU A 79 -1.26 -3.89 -1.04
CA LEU A 79 -1.92 -4.10 0.26
C LEU A 79 -1.73 -5.52 0.80
N PHE A 80 -1.77 -6.52 -0.10
CA PHE A 80 -1.59 -7.94 0.23
C PHE A 80 -0.22 -8.41 -0.28
N ALA A 81 0.86 -8.00 0.42
CA ALA A 81 2.24 -8.22 -0.02
C ALA A 81 2.56 -9.69 -0.30
N GLU A 82 2.06 -10.63 0.52
CA GLU A 82 2.27 -12.07 0.36
C GLU A 82 1.63 -12.64 -0.92
N MET A 83 0.62 -11.97 -1.48
CA MET A 83 -0.02 -12.35 -2.75
C MET A 83 0.62 -11.60 -3.93
N VAL A 84 1.05 -10.36 -3.70
CA VAL A 84 1.74 -9.56 -4.73
C VAL A 84 3.13 -10.14 -5.03
N THR A 85 3.86 -10.60 -4.03
CA THR A 85 5.23 -11.14 -4.21
C THR A 85 5.30 -12.27 -5.25
N PRO A 86 4.48 -13.34 -5.20
CA PRO A 86 4.51 -14.36 -6.24
C PRO A 86 4.03 -13.83 -7.59
N PHE A 87 3.03 -12.95 -7.64
CA PHE A 87 2.56 -12.34 -8.88
C PHE A 87 3.65 -11.46 -9.52
N ALA A 88 4.40 -10.71 -8.73
CA ALA A 88 5.52 -9.91 -9.21
C ALA A 88 6.61 -10.78 -9.87
N ARG A 89 6.90 -11.98 -9.30
CA ARG A 89 7.81 -12.94 -9.92
C ARG A 89 7.28 -13.47 -11.26
N GLU A 90 5.98 -13.73 -11.37
CA GLU A 90 5.34 -14.10 -12.65
C GLU A 90 5.50 -12.98 -13.70
N LEU A 91 5.40 -11.70 -13.30
CA LEU A 91 5.67 -10.56 -14.19
C LEU A 91 7.14 -10.49 -14.61
N ASP A 92 8.07 -10.74 -13.68
CA ASP A 92 9.51 -10.82 -13.99
C ASP A 92 9.79 -11.90 -15.03
N GLU A 93 9.22 -13.10 -14.88
CA GLU A 93 9.36 -14.22 -15.82
C GLU A 93 8.79 -13.90 -17.22
N ARG A 94 7.70 -13.11 -17.26
CA ARG A 94 7.07 -12.62 -18.49
C ARG A 94 7.81 -11.41 -19.10
N GLY A 95 8.81 -10.85 -18.41
CA GLY A 95 9.51 -9.63 -18.82
C GLY A 95 8.63 -8.37 -18.79
N ILE A 96 7.59 -8.35 -17.95
CA ILE A 96 6.67 -7.22 -17.80
C ILE A 96 7.14 -6.34 -16.67
N PRO A 97 7.59 -5.09 -16.95
CA PRO A 97 8.02 -4.15 -15.92
C PRO A 97 6.85 -3.68 -15.07
N TYR A 98 7.11 -3.46 -13.78
CA TYR A 98 6.09 -2.95 -12.86
C TYR A 98 6.66 -1.95 -11.86
N VAL A 99 5.77 -1.15 -11.29
CA VAL A 99 6.04 -0.26 -10.17
C VAL A 99 5.05 -0.53 -9.05
N PHE A 100 5.49 -0.30 -7.81
CA PHE A 100 4.61 -0.37 -6.65
C PHE A 100 4.13 1.00 -6.22
N VAL A 101 2.92 1.03 -5.69
CA VAL A 101 2.31 2.23 -5.09
C VAL A 101 1.77 1.90 -3.71
N ASP A 102 1.73 2.92 -2.84
CA ASP A 102 1.26 2.89 -1.47
C ASP A 102 2.20 2.15 -0.51
N SER A 103 2.50 0.88 -0.68
CA SER A 103 3.45 0.10 0.12
C SER A 103 4.57 -0.49 -0.72
N ASN A 104 5.76 -0.64 -0.14
CA ASN A 104 6.91 -1.24 -0.82
C ASN A 104 7.08 -2.72 -0.42
N ILE A 105 7.56 -3.53 -1.37
CA ILE A 105 8.01 -4.91 -1.16
C ILE A 105 9.46 -4.98 -1.64
N PRO A 106 10.44 -4.74 -0.75
CA PRO A 106 11.85 -4.58 -1.14
C PRO A 106 12.48 -5.79 -1.83
N GLU A 107 11.94 -6.99 -1.61
CA GLU A 107 12.42 -8.25 -2.18
C GLU A 107 11.99 -8.52 -3.63
N CYS A 108 11.19 -7.62 -4.23
CA CYS A 108 10.77 -7.70 -5.63
C CYS A 108 11.65 -6.85 -6.54
N ASN A 109 11.54 -7.06 -7.88
CA ASN A 109 12.32 -6.35 -8.89
C ASN A 109 11.57 -5.15 -9.50
N GLN A 110 10.74 -4.48 -8.74
CA GLN A 110 10.00 -3.30 -9.21
C GLN A 110 10.95 -2.20 -9.72
N LEU A 111 10.58 -1.54 -10.81
CA LEU A 111 11.36 -0.43 -11.37
C LEU A 111 11.41 0.78 -10.43
N ALA A 112 10.33 1.00 -9.68
CA ALA A 112 10.20 2.10 -8.71
C ALA A 112 9.09 1.81 -7.71
N TYR A 113 9.15 2.54 -6.60
CA TYR A 113 8.10 2.61 -5.60
C TYR A 113 7.66 4.07 -5.44
N PHE A 114 6.36 4.29 -5.43
CA PHE A 114 5.74 5.59 -5.20
C PHE A 114 4.86 5.51 -3.95
N GLY A 115 5.32 6.10 -2.88
CA GLY A 115 4.63 6.13 -1.59
C GLY A 115 5.42 6.88 -0.55
N THR A 116 4.94 6.85 0.69
CA THR A 116 5.63 7.45 1.82
C THR A 116 6.57 6.45 2.50
N SER A 117 7.67 6.93 3.07
CA SER A 117 8.47 6.10 3.99
C SER A 117 7.66 5.85 5.27
N SER A 118 7.10 4.66 5.40
CA SER A 118 6.33 4.29 6.59
C SER A 118 7.20 4.28 7.85
N PHE A 119 8.47 3.89 7.74
CA PHE A 119 9.42 3.95 8.84
C PHE A 119 9.61 5.40 9.32
N ASP A 120 9.92 6.33 8.40
CA ASP A 120 10.12 7.74 8.76
C ASP A 120 8.84 8.38 9.29
N ALA A 121 7.67 8.00 8.77
CA ALA A 121 6.39 8.44 9.31
C ALA A 121 6.21 7.98 10.77
N GLY A 122 6.64 6.78 11.11
CA GLY A 122 6.67 6.28 12.49
C GLY A 122 7.63 7.08 13.38
N VAL A 123 8.84 7.38 12.90
CA VAL A 123 9.81 8.23 13.60
C VAL A 123 9.22 9.62 13.88
N VAL A 124 8.60 10.24 12.88
CA VAL A 124 7.97 11.56 13.03
C VAL A 124 6.82 11.51 14.03
N ALA A 125 5.97 10.50 13.98
CA ALA A 125 4.87 10.32 14.94
C ALA A 125 5.39 10.20 16.38
N ALA A 126 6.42 9.36 16.60
CA ALA A 126 7.03 9.21 17.91
C ALA A 126 7.65 10.52 18.43
N ARG A 127 8.31 11.28 17.55
CA ARG A 127 8.88 12.59 17.89
C ARG A 127 7.79 13.56 18.33
N LEU A 128 6.75 13.74 17.53
CA LEU A 128 5.64 14.66 17.82
C LEU A 128 4.93 14.31 19.13
N LEU A 129 4.82 13.01 19.42
CA LEU A 129 4.18 12.55 20.64
C LEU A 129 5.10 12.74 21.85
N SER A 130 6.38 12.36 21.76
CA SER A 130 7.35 12.47 22.86
C SER A 130 7.60 13.92 23.30
N ASP A 131 7.47 14.88 22.40
CA ASP A 131 7.57 16.32 22.72
C ASP A 131 6.42 16.82 23.64
N ARG A 132 5.38 15.99 23.87
CA ARG A 132 4.16 16.33 24.59
C ARG A 132 3.85 15.41 25.76
N LEU A 133 4.61 14.34 25.92
CA LEU A 133 4.40 13.34 26.95
C LEU A 133 5.48 13.43 28.04
N ASP A 134 5.09 13.12 29.26
CA ASP A 134 6.08 12.84 30.30
C ASP A 134 6.85 11.55 29.98
N PRO A 135 8.14 11.46 30.29
CA PRO A 135 8.99 10.32 29.91
C PRO A 135 8.53 8.94 30.43
N GLY A 136 7.63 8.90 31.38
CA GLY A 136 7.06 7.68 31.96
C GLY A 136 5.61 7.41 31.56
N SER A 137 5.01 8.22 30.67
CA SER A 137 3.63 8.03 30.21
C SER A 137 3.51 6.78 29.36
N ASP A 138 2.47 6.00 29.56
CA ASP A 138 2.14 4.88 28.68
C ASP A 138 1.50 5.38 27.37
N ILE A 139 1.70 4.63 26.29
CA ILE A 139 1.19 4.96 24.95
C ILE A 139 0.34 3.79 24.44
N VAL A 140 -0.84 4.09 23.94
CA VAL A 140 -1.66 3.14 23.19
C VAL A 140 -1.40 3.28 21.69
N VAL A 141 -1.03 2.19 21.04
CA VAL A 141 -0.80 2.09 19.59
C VAL A 141 -1.97 1.32 18.97
N GLY A 142 -2.83 2.05 18.25
CA GLY A 142 -3.91 1.45 17.47
C GLY A 142 -3.39 0.94 16.11
N ASN A 143 -3.49 -0.35 15.86
CA ASN A 143 -3.13 -0.98 14.60
C ASN A 143 -4.39 -1.38 13.84
N ILE A 144 -4.54 -0.90 12.61
CA ILE A 144 -5.61 -1.34 11.73
C ILE A 144 -5.28 -2.73 11.21
N ILE A 145 -6.17 -3.68 11.47
CA ILE A 145 -6.06 -5.06 10.97
C ILE A 145 -7.22 -5.38 10.03
N HIS A 146 -6.97 -6.25 9.06
CA HIS A 146 -8.01 -6.85 8.23
C HIS A 146 -8.32 -8.25 8.76
N ARG A 147 -9.54 -8.75 8.51
CA ARG A 147 -9.92 -10.11 8.90
C ARG A 147 -8.96 -11.12 8.27
N GLY A 148 -8.26 -11.87 9.11
CA GLY A 148 -7.31 -12.92 8.68
C GLY A 148 -5.92 -12.42 8.29
N ASP A 149 -5.60 -11.12 8.49
CA ASP A 149 -4.26 -10.58 8.26
C ASP A 149 -3.68 -9.93 9.52
N GLY A 150 -2.41 -10.19 9.78
CA GLY A 150 -1.65 -9.64 10.92
C GLY A 150 -1.16 -8.21 10.75
N GLY A 151 -1.78 -7.43 9.85
CA GLY A 151 -1.41 -6.05 9.55
C GLY A 151 -0.51 -5.90 8.32
N SER A 152 -0.62 -4.75 7.65
CA SER A 152 0.13 -4.46 6.43
C SER A 152 1.62 -4.22 6.72
N ASN A 153 2.47 -4.42 5.70
CA ASN A 153 3.90 -4.07 5.78
C ASN A 153 4.13 -2.61 6.17
N GLN A 154 3.24 -1.72 5.75
CA GLN A 154 3.26 -0.31 6.15
C GLN A 154 3.06 -0.13 7.66
N CYS A 155 2.08 -0.81 8.26
CA CYS A 155 1.83 -0.73 9.70
C CYS A 155 3.04 -1.22 10.48
N ARG A 156 3.62 -2.36 10.10
CA ARG A 156 4.83 -2.91 10.74
C ARG A 156 6.01 -1.97 10.63
N SER A 157 6.29 -1.45 9.44
CA SER A 157 7.39 -0.52 9.20
C SER A 157 7.21 0.79 9.96
N ARG A 158 5.99 1.30 10.03
CA ARG A 158 5.65 2.51 10.80
C ARG A 158 5.85 2.29 12.29
N GLU A 159 5.38 1.16 12.81
CA GLU A 159 5.59 0.78 14.21
C GLU A 159 7.08 0.64 14.54
N GLU A 160 7.87 0.02 13.66
CA GLU A 160 9.32 -0.13 13.85
C GLU A 160 10.01 1.24 13.95
N GLY A 161 9.69 2.18 13.05
CA GLY A 161 10.20 3.55 13.12
C GLY A 161 9.81 4.26 14.41
N PHE A 162 8.54 4.12 14.82
CA PHE A 162 8.02 4.67 16.07
C PHE A 162 8.78 4.13 17.29
N ARG A 163 8.92 2.84 17.41
CA ARG A 163 9.66 2.17 18.50
C ARG A 163 11.13 2.50 18.50
N SER A 164 11.75 2.59 17.33
CA SER A 164 13.17 2.92 17.17
C SER A 164 13.49 4.29 17.76
N TYR A 165 12.67 5.30 17.40
CA TYR A 165 12.83 6.65 17.94
C TYR A 165 12.63 6.71 19.46
N LEU A 166 11.58 6.10 20.00
CA LEU A 166 11.33 6.08 21.44
C LEU A 166 12.45 5.42 22.22
N ARG A 167 13.01 4.33 21.70
CA ARG A 167 14.15 3.64 22.30
C ARG A 167 15.40 4.53 22.32
N GLU A 168 15.70 5.19 21.21
CA GLU A 168 16.84 6.13 21.09
C GLU A 168 16.71 7.29 22.11
N LYS A 169 15.49 7.77 22.34
CA LYS A 169 15.20 8.85 23.29
C LYS A 169 15.08 8.39 24.75
N GLY A 170 15.24 7.10 25.02
CA GLY A 170 15.19 6.56 26.38
C GLY A 170 13.79 6.60 27.00
N PHE A 171 12.75 6.45 26.18
CA PHE A 171 11.36 6.33 26.64
C PHE A 171 11.21 5.18 27.65
N ARG A 172 10.49 5.42 28.74
CA ARG A 172 10.36 4.50 29.89
C ARG A 172 8.95 3.96 30.08
N GLY A 173 7.94 4.56 29.42
CA GLY A 173 6.56 4.11 29.46
C GLY A 173 6.37 2.78 28.73
N LYS A 174 5.18 2.20 28.88
CA LYS A 174 4.79 1.00 28.16
C LYS A 174 4.06 1.35 26.87
N LEU A 175 4.22 0.47 25.88
CA LEU A 175 3.40 0.50 24.66
C LEU A 175 2.31 -0.56 24.79
N HIS A 176 1.08 -0.13 24.77
CA HIS A 176 -0.10 -0.99 24.72
C HIS A 176 -0.60 -1.05 23.29
N TYR A 177 -1.07 -2.19 22.85
CA TYR A 177 -1.48 -2.40 21.45
C TYR A 177 -2.95 -2.74 21.37
N ALA A 178 -3.68 -1.98 20.56
CA ALA A 178 -5.07 -2.24 20.23
C ALA A 178 -5.18 -2.61 18.74
N ALA A 179 -5.67 -3.80 18.45
CA ALA A 179 -5.96 -4.23 17.08
C ALA A 179 -7.37 -3.76 16.69
N LEU A 180 -7.48 -2.84 15.75
CA LEU A 180 -8.74 -2.20 15.35
C LEU A 180 -9.13 -2.62 13.94
N ARG A 181 -10.44 -2.68 13.66
CA ARG A 181 -11.03 -2.99 12.35
C ARG A 181 -11.83 -1.80 11.84
N LEU A 182 -11.59 -1.37 10.61
CA LEU A 182 -12.32 -0.22 10.04
C LEU A 182 -13.80 -0.52 9.75
N ASP A 183 -14.16 -1.80 9.61
CA ASP A 183 -15.49 -2.28 9.25
C ASP A 183 -16.28 -2.87 10.44
N ASP A 184 -15.76 -2.78 11.68
CA ASP A 184 -16.35 -3.45 12.86
C ASP A 184 -16.27 -2.57 14.13
N GLU A 185 -17.22 -1.64 14.26
CA GLU A 185 -17.28 -0.72 15.40
C GLU A 185 -17.53 -1.46 16.72
N GLY A 186 -18.33 -2.54 16.70
CA GLY A 186 -18.61 -3.35 17.89
C GLY A 186 -17.35 -3.97 18.46
N TYR A 187 -16.58 -4.64 17.59
CA TYR A 187 -15.28 -5.20 17.94
C TYR A 187 -14.31 -4.15 18.47
N ASN A 188 -14.23 -2.99 17.81
CA ASN A 188 -13.32 -1.91 18.25
C ASN A 188 -13.67 -1.38 19.64
N ARG A 189 -14.95 -1.30 19.96
CA ARG A 189 -15.40 -0.87 21.28
C ARG A 189 -14.98 -1.87 22.35
N GLU A 190 -15.19 -3.16 22.12
CA GLU A 190 -14.74 -4.23 23.04
C GLU A 190 -13.24 -4.17 23.29
N VAL A 191 -12.43 -4.04 22.24
CA VAL A 191 -10.95 -3.98 22.34
C VAL A 191 -10.45 -2.73 23.08
N LEU A 192 -11.17 -1.61 23.03
CA LEU A 192 -10.77 -0.37 23.70
C LEU A 192 -11.28 -0.29 25.16
N ASP A 193 -12.25 -1.12 25.53
CA ASP A 193 -12.77 -1.20 26.90
C ASP A 193 -11.95 -2.19 27.78
N GLU A 194 -11.09 -3.05 27.19
CA GLU A 194 -10.12 -3.92 27.86
C GLU A 194 -8.85 -3.17 28.26
#